data_bc85c5eafe1ad63700e85c004f187b4c
#
_entry.id   bc85c5eafe1ad63700e85c004f187b4c
#
_cell.length_a   1.000
_cell.length_b   1.000
_cell.length_c   1.000
_cell.angle_alpha   90.00
_cell.angle_beta   90.00
_cell.angle_gamma   90.00
#
_symmetry.space_group_name_H-M   'P 1'
#
loop_
_entity.id
_entity.type
_entity.pdbx_description
1 polymer ?
#
loop_
_entity_poly.entity_id
_entity_poly.type
_entity_poly.pdbx_seq_one_letter_code
_entity_poly.pdbx_strand_id
1 'polypeptide(L)'
;MAKVVILSNTDGYYSLVKKSLNRLKEENIIKNECAAYLVTDGCLWDSYWQQLLEGSEVVLIEWMGVTLETPYLQGALAYLQNKGIAFKIHAGGEAEGNASNAFEAADHVLAAKYGVYGGIENFKNLWLWLLCRFCKEELEYKQPQQMLWNGIYHPEADKIYTSLEEYQENFCNPDYPTIGLIFYRNEWLLDNLAYQKALIEECSKQKVNIIAVFS
;
A
#
# COMPACT_ATOMS: atom_id res chain seq x y z
N MET A 1 0.05 13.11 -19.77
CA MET A 1 -0.32 13.32 -18.35
C MET A 1 -0.97 12.06 -17.83
N ALA A 2 -0.82 11.77 -16.53
CA ALA A 2 -1.42 10.57 -15.94
C ALA A 2 -2.93 10.79 -15.77
N LYS A 3 -3.74 9.77 -16.13
CA LYS A 3 -5.20 9.79 -15.93
C LYS A 3 -5.56 9.44 -14.48
N VAL A 4 -4.80 8.54 -13.86
CA VAL A 4 -5.00 8.11 -12.47
C VAL A 4 -3.78 8.50 -11.65
N VAL A 5 -4.03 9.22 -10.55
CA VAL A 5 -2.95 9.64 -9.64
C VAL A 5 -3.27 9.18 -8.23
N ILE A 6 -2.27 8.63 -7.53
CA ILE A 6 -2.35 8.33 -6.10
C ILE A 6 -1.30 9.14 -5.36
N LEU A 7 -1.72 9.88 -4.34
CA LEU A 7 -0.86 10.64 -3.44
C LEU A 7 -0.89 10.00 -2.05
N SER A 8 0.26 9.96 -1.39
CA SER A 8 0.34 9.54 0.02
C SER A 8 1.42 10.31 0.76
N ASN A 9 1.23 10.52 2.06
CA ASN A 9 2.25 11.06 2.95
C ASN A 9 3.00 9.98 3.74
N THR A 10 2.73 8.70 3.49
CA THR A 10 3.40 7.59 4.19
C THR A 10 4.24 6.75 3.24
N ASP A 11 5.49 6.48 3.63
CA ASP A 11 6.41 5.66 2.84
C ASP A 11 5.88 4.24 2.60
N GLY A 12 5.26 3.63 3.62
CA GLY A 12 4.75 2.26 3.52
C GLY A 12 3.65 2.11 2.46
N TYR A 13 2.65 2.99 2.48
CA TYR A 13 1.57 2.99 1.48
C TYR A 13 2.10 3.38 0.10
N TYR A 14 2.87 4.46 0.01
CA TYR A 14 3.48 4.91 -1.25
C TYR A 14 4.34 3.81 -1.89
N SER A 15 5.14 3.10 -1.09
CA SER A 15 6.00 2.03 -1.60
C SER A 15 5.21 0.87 -2.21
N LEU A 16 4.09 0.45 -1.58
CA LEU A 16 3.17 -0.55 -2.14
C LEU A 16 2.56 -0.08 -3.46
N VAL A 17 2.01 1.14 -3.46
CA VAL A 17 1.42 1.79 -4.64
C VAL A 17 2.44 1.90 -5.76
N LYS A 18 3.66 2.35 -5.46
CA LYS A 18 4.72 2.53 -6.47
C LYS A 18 5.24 1.21 -7.02
N LYS A 19 5.48 0.23 -6.17
CA LYS A 19 5.97 -1.10 -6.57
C LYS A 19 4.95 -1.83 -7.43
N SER A 20 3.66 -1.77 -7.06
CA SER A 20 2.58 -2.34 -7.87
C SER A 20 2.44 -1.67 -9.24
N LEU A 21 2.56 -0.34 -9.29
CA LEU A 21 2.53 0.42 -10.53
C LEU A 21 3.71 0.04 -11.46
N ASN A 22 4.91 -0.09 -10.90
CA ASN A 22 6.09 -0.49 -11.68
C ASN A 22 5.91 -1.89 -12.27
N ARG A 23 5.38 -2.86 -11.50
CA ARG A 23 5.08 -4.20 -12.02
C ARG A 23 4.09 -4.19 -13.19
N LEU A 24 3.01 -3.41 -13.09
CA LEU A 24 2.06 -3.27 -14.21
C LEU A 24 2.71 -2.70 -15.47
N LYS A 25 3.68 -1.78 -15.32
CA LYS A 25 4.46 -1.23 -16.44
C LYS A 25 5.43 -2.25 -17.03
N GLU A 26 6.15 -2.99 -16.18
CA GLU A 26 7.07 -4.07 -16.58
C GLU A 26 6.32 -5.19 -17.32
N GLU A 27 5.11 -5.52 -16.87
CA GLU A 27 4.21 -6.49 -17.50
C GLU A 27 3.55 -5.94 -18.79
N ASN A 28 3.79 -4.68 -19.16
CA ASN A 28 3.19 -3.97 -20.30
C ASN A 28 1.64 -3.91 -20.27
N ILE A 29 1.03 -4.02 -19.09
CA ILE A 29 -0.43 -3.91 -18.92
C ILE A 29 -0.86 -2.45 -19.01
N ILE A 30 -0.08 -1.55 -18.43
CA ILE A 30 -0.28 -0.09 -18.49
C ILE A 30 1.02 0.60 -18.94
N LYS A 31 0.89 1.82 -19.44
CA LYS A 31 2.06 2.64 -19.86
C LYS A 31 2.25 3.83 -18.93
N ASN A 32 1.72 4.99 -19.33
CA ASN A 32 1.92 6.26 -18.62
C ASN A 32 0.61 6.84 -18.03
N GLU A 33 -0.45 6.03 -18.01
CA GLU A 33 -1.78 6.45 -17.56
C GLU A 33 -1.88 6.65 -16.04
N CYS A 34 -0.92 6.10 -15.29
CA CYS A 34 -0.92 6.14 -13.82
C CYS A 34 0.36 6.75 -13.26
N ALA A 35 0.22 7.51 -12.17
CA ALA A 35 1.33 8.07 -11.41
C ALA A 35 1.08 7.97 -9.90
N ALA A 36 2.17 7.80 -9.14
CA ALA A 36 2.16 7.82 -7.69
C ALA A 36 3.19 8.81 -7.17
N TYR A 37 2.83 9.61 -6.17
CA TYR A 37 3.71 10.58 -5.55
C TYR A 37 3.67 10.49 -4.03
N LEU A 38 4.85 10.58 -3.42
CA LEU A 38 5.00 10.77 -1.98
C LEU A 38 5.00 12.26 -1.69
N VAL A 39 4.14 12.68 -0.77
CA VAL A 39 4.08 14.06 -0.27
C VAL A 39 4.75 14.09 1.08
N THR A 40 5.91 14.73 1.17
CA THR A 40 6.67 14.79 2.41
C THR A 40 6.10 15.83 3.39
N ASP A 41 6.43 15.67 4.68
CA ASP A 41 6.02 16.60 5.72
C ASP A 41 6.45 18.05 5.41
N GLY A 42 5.58 18.99 5.73
CA GLY A 42 5.81 20.41 5.46
C GLY A 42 5.58 20.85 4.01
N CYS A 43 5.19 19.93 3.13
CA CYS A 43 4.86 20.27 1.76
C CYS A 43 3.63 21.17 1.72
N LEU A 44 3.72 22.24 0.95
CA LEU A 44 2.59 23.15 0.70
C LEU A 44 1.96 22.85 -0.65
N TRP A 45 0.67 23.11 -0.74
CA TRP A 45 -0.05 23.05 -2.01
C TRP A 45 0.32 24.25 -2.88
N ASP A 46 0.86 23.99 -4.08
CA ASP A 46 1.32 25.03 -5.00
C ASP A 46 1.05 24.67 -6.48
N SER A 47 1.55 25.49 -7.39
CA SER A 47 1.41 25.29 -8.84
C SER A 47 2.07 24.00 -9.35
N TYR A 48 3.10 23.49 -8.69
CA TYR A 48 3.74 22.22 -9.04
C TYR A 48 2.76 21.05 -8.90
N TRP A 49 2.07 20.97 -7.78
CA TRP A 49 1.05 19.93 -7.54
C TRP A 49 -0.13 20.06 -8.50
N GLN A 50 -0.55 21.30 -8.79
CA GLN A 50 -1.62 21.55 -9.76
C GLN A 50 -1.23 21.02 -11.16
N GLN A 51 0.00 21.24 -11.60
CA GLN A 51 0.49 20.74 -12.87
C GLN A 51 0.56 19.21 -12.91
N LEU A 52 0.97 18.56 -11.81
CA LEU A 52 1.01 17.11 -11.72
C LEU A 52 -0.38 16.46 -11.85
N LEU A 53 -1.41 17.13 -11.33
CA LEU A 53 -2.80 16.64 -11.36
C LEU A 53 -3.60 17.14 -12.56
N GLU A 54 -3.06 18.05 -13.34
CA GLU A 54 -3.76 18.58 -14.52
C GLU A 54 -4.07 17.47 -15.53
N GLY A 55 -5.33 17.37 -15.96
CA GLY A 55 -5.78 16.35 -16.92
C GLY A 55 -5.95 14.96 -16.33
N SER A 56 -5.87 14.81 -14.99
CA SER A 56 -6.25 13.56 -14.34
C SER A 56 -7.77 13.36 -14.38
N GLU A 57 -8.20 12.10 -14.55
CA GLU A 57 -9.60 11.69 -14.49
C GLU A 57 -9.98 11.38 -13.03
N VAL A 58 -9.05 10.79 -12.26
CA VAL A 58 -9.25 10.46 -10.86
C VAL A 58 -7.99 10.60 -10.03
N VAL A 59 -8.16 11.09 -8.80
CA VAL A 59 -7.08 11.24 -7.81
C VAL A 59 -7.49 10.58 -6.50
N LEU A 60 -6.66 9.66 -5.99
CA LEU A 60 -6.76 9.15 -4.64
C LEU A 60 -5.70 9.83 -3.77
N ILE A 61 -6.10 10.28 -2.59
CA ILE A 61 -5.18 10.83 -1.58
C ILE A 61 -5.35 10.02 -0.30
N GLU A 62 -4.31 9.30 0.07
CA GLU A 62 -4.23 8.54 1.32
C GLU A 62 -3.28 9.26 2.27
N TRP A 63 -3.84 9.80 3.35
CA TRP A 63 -3.13 10.70 4.24
C TRP A 63 -3.23 10.25 5.68
N MET A 64 -2.14 9.90 6.32
CA MET A 64 -2.09 9.41 7.68
C MET A 64 -1.70 10.52 8.66
N GLY A 65 -2.32 10.51 9.85
CA GLY A 65 -1.89 11.31 11.00
C GLY A 65 -2.36 12.77 11.03
N VAL A 66 -3.18 13.20 10.07
CA VAL A 66 -3.69 14.58 9.98
C VAL A 66 -5.16 14.62 9.58
N THR A 67 -5.76 15.80 9.73
CA THR A 67 -7.14 16.06 9.31
C THR A 67 -7.19 16.74 7.95
N LEU A 68 -8.39 16.85 7.37
CA LEU A 68 -8.64 17.62 6.12
C LEU A 68 -8.30 19.11 6.25
N GLU A 69 -8.12 19.62 7.47
CA GLU A 69 -7.79 21.03 7.74
C GLU A 69 -6.35 21.42 7.40
N THR A 70 -5.48 20.43 7.08
CA THR A 70 -4.12 20.73 6.62
C THR A 70 -4.14 21.60 5.35
N PRO A 71 -3.33 22.66 5.27
CA PRO A 71 -3.31 23.56 4.12
C PRO A 71 -3.09 22.85 2.79
N TYR A 72 -2.27 21.81 2.77
CA TYR A 72 -2.07 20.98 1.57
C TYR A 72 -3.38 20.31 1.11
N LEU A 73 -4.08 19.62 2.02
CA LEU A 73 -5.32 18.90 1.67
C LEU A 73 -6.46 19.86 1.31
N GLN A 74 -6.56 20.99 1.96
CA GLN A 74 -7.54 22.03 1.59
C GLN A 74 -7.26 22.59 0.19
N GLY A 75 -6.01 22.88 -0.13
CA GLY A 75 -5.62 23.31 -1.47
C GLY A 75 -5.91 22.24 -2.54
N ALA A 76 -5.57 20.98 -2.26
CA ALA A 76 -5.86 19.87 -3.14
C ALA A 76 -7.37 19.68 -3.36
N LEU A 77 -8.16 19.69 -2.29
CA LEU A 77 -9.62 19.56 -2.34
C LEU A 77 -10.25 20.65 -3.20
N ALA A 78 -9.89 21.91 -2.95
CA ALA A 78 -10.39 23.04 -3.71
C ALA A 78 -10.04 22.94 -5.20
N TYR A 79 -8.80 22.54 -5.52
CA TYR A 79 -8.36 22.37 -6.90
C TYR A 79 -9.16 21.27 -7.62
N LEU A 80 -9.25 20.08 -7.01
CA LEU A 80 -9.94 18.92 -7.57
C LEU A 80 -11.43 19.20 -7.81
N GLN A 81 -12.09 19.86 -6.86
CA GLN A 81 -13.48 20.31 -7.00
C GLN A 81 -13.66 21.32 -8.15
N ASN A 82 -12.80 22.35 -8.20
CA ASN A 82 -12.88 23.39 -9.23
C ASN A 82 -12.61 22.86 -10.65
N LYS A 83 -11.78 21.82 -10.78
CA LYS A 83 -11.47 21.18 -12.06
C LYS A 83 -12.44 20.07 -12.45
N GLY A 84 -13.36 19.69 -11.53
CA GLY A 84 -14.28 18.58 -11.77
C GLY A 84 -13.60 17.22 -11.87
N ILE A 85 -12.41 17.07 -11.30
CA ILE A 85 -11.66 15.80 -11.25
C ILE A 85 -12.31 14.89 -10.21
N ALA A 86 -12.54 13.63 -10.57
CA ALA A 86 -13.00 12.63 -9.59
C ALA A 86 -11.95 12.43 -8.51
N PHE A 87 -12.36 12.42 -7.25
CA PHE A 87 -11.38 12.21 -6.16
C PHE A 87 -11.97 11.48 -4.96
N LYS A 88 -11.07 10.83 -4.21
CA LYS A 88 -11.28 10.36 -2.85
C LYS A 88 -10.07 10.78 -2.02
N ILE A 89 -10.33 11.52 -0.96
CA ILE A 89 -9.34 11.87 0.06
C ILE A 89 -9.71 11.09 1.33
N HIS A 90 -8.76 10.39 1.90
CA HIS A 90 -8.86 9.75 3.20
C HIS A 90 -7.74 10.28 4.09
N ALA A 91 -8.12 10.95 5.18
CA ALA A 91 -7.19 11.53 6.13
C ALA A 91 -7.56 11.13 7.55
N GLY A 92 -6.58 10.62 8.30
CA GLY A 92 -6.69 10.40 9.74
C GLY A 92 -7.50 9.21 10.23
N GLY A 93 -8.03 8.38 9.39
CA GLY A 93 -8.72 7.14 9.81
C GLY A 93 -10.14 7.30 10.37
N GLU A 94 -10.63 8.53 10.57
CA GLU A 94 -12.00 8.82 11.00
C GLU A 94 -12.87 9.29 9.83
N ALA A 95 -14.21 9.19 10.01
CA ALA A 95 -15.15 9.60 8.97
C ALA A 95 -15.01 11.08 8.58
N GLU A 96 -14.70 11.94 9.55
CA GLU A 96 -14.48 13.37 9.37
C GLU A 96 -13.23 13.68 8.52
N GLY A 97 -12.29 12.75 8.41
CA GLY A 97 -11.12 12.84 7.55
C GLY A 97 -11.39 12.47 6.09
N ASN A 98 -12.62 12.19 5.69
CA ASN A 98 -12.95 11.74 4.34
C ASN A 98 -13.63 12.83 3.51
N ALA A 99 -13.15 13.01 2.29
CA ALA A 99 -13.82 13.84 1.28
C ALA A 99 -13.80 13.11 -0.07
N SER A 100 -14.87 13.19 -0.83
CA SER A 100 -14.93 12.59 -2.16
C SER A 100 -16.00 13.24 -3.02
N ASN A 101 -15.84 13.05 -4.33
CA ASN A 101 -16.87 13.23 -5.32
C ASN A 101 -16.84 12.04 -6.30
N ALA A 102 -17.90 11.85 -7.06
CA ALA A 102 -18.00 10.81 -8.10
C ALA A 102 -17.74 9.35 -7.64
N PHE A 103 -17.50 9.11 -6.35
CA PHE A 103 -17.37 7.80 -5.73
C PHE A 103 -18.70 7.39 -5.11
N GLU A 104 -19.26 6.28 -5.55
CA GLU A 104 -20.44 5.67 -4.95
C GLU A 104 -20.07 4.88 -3.69
N ALA A 105 -21.04 4.47 -2.90
CA ALA A 105 -20.81 3.70 -1.67
C ALA A 105 -19.99 2.41 -1.93
N ALA A 106 -20.26 1.72 -3.04
CA ALA A 106 -19.53 0.53 -3.44
C ALA A 106 -18.05 0.83 -3.77
N ASP A 107 -17.79 1.98 -4.43
CA ASP A 107 -16.44 2.43 -4.77
C ASP A 107 -15.61 2.70 -3.50
N HIS A 108 -16.22 3.32 -2.48
CA HIS A 108 -15.58 3.55 -1.19
C HIS A 108 -15.17 2.26 -0.50
N VAL A 109 -16.08 1.27 -0.47
CA VAL A 109 -15.83 -0.04 0.14
C VAL A 109 -14.71 -0.77 -0.60
N LEU A 110 -14.73 -0.74 -1.92
CA LEU A 110 -13.76 -1.45 -2.76
C LEU A 110 -12.36 -0.83 -2.61
N ALA A 111 -12.25 0.49 -2.73
CA ALA A 111 -10.98 1.20 -2.54
C ALA A 111 -10.39 0.95 -1.14
N ALA A 112 -11.23 1.04 -0.10
CA ALA A 112 -10.80 0.77 1.28
C ALA A 112 -10.28 -0.68 1.45
N LYS A 113 -10.97 -1.68 0.88
CA LYS A 113 -10.53 -3.07 0.97
C LYS A 113 -9.17 -3.31 0.32
N TYR A 114 -8.91 -2.74 -0.86
CA TYR A 114 -7.60 -2.84 -1.50
C TYR A 114 -6.49 -2.27 -0.60
N GLY A 115 -6.72 -1.10 0.00
CA GLY A 115 -5.75 -0.45 0.89
C GLY A 115 -5.53 -1.24 2.19
N VAL A 116 -6.62 -1.62 2.88
CA VAL A 116 -6.58 -2.31 4.18
C VAL A 116 -5.99 -3.72 4.06
N TYR A 117 -6.36 -4.48 3.03
CA TYR A 117 -5.80 -5.81 2.83
C TYR A 117 -4.32 -5.73 2.44
N GLY A 118 -3.94 -4.71 1.69
CA GLY A 118 -2.56 -4.46 1.33
C GLY A 118 -1.98 -5.49 0.35
N GLY A 119 -0.68 -5.42 0.15
CA GLY A 119 0.05 -6.31 -0.75
C GLY A 119 0.02 -5.87 -2.21
N ILE A 120 1.08 -6.23 -2.93
CA ILE A 120 1.33 -5.72 -4.29
C ILE A 120 0.22 -6.10 -5.26
N GLU A 121 -0.31 -7.32 -5.18
CA GLU A 121 -1.38 -7.76 -6.08
C GLU A 121 -2.69 -7.00 -5.84
N ASN A 122 -3.04 -6.69 -4.60
CA ASN A 122 -4.20 -5.84 -4.31
C ASN A 122 -4.02 -4.43 -4.88
N PHE A 123 -2.84 -3.85 -4.74
CA PHE A 123 -2.57 -2.52 -5.33
C PHE A 123 -2.47 -2.53 -6.85
N LYS A 124 -2.00 -3.62 -7.49
CA LYS A 124 -2.13 -3.78 -8.95
C LYS A 124 -3.60 -3.72 -9.38
N ASN A 125 -4.46 -4.46 -8.69
CA ASN A 125 -5.89 -4.48 -9.00
C ASN A 125 -6.60 -3.17 -8.65
N LEU A 126 -6.15 -2.41 -7.65
CA LEU A 126 -6.62 -1.05 -7.37
C LEU A 126 -6.38 -0.12 -8.58
N TRP A 127 -5.17 -0.14 -9.16
CA TRP A 127 -4.85 0.65 -10.34
C TRP A 127 -5.73 0.28 -11.54
N LEU A 128 -5.89 -1.01 -11.82
CA LEU A 128 -6.70 -1.51 -12.92
C LEU A 128 -8.18 -1.16 -12.73
N TRP A 129 -8.71 -1.32 -11.51
CA TRP A 129 -10.07 -0.91 -11.18
C TRP A 129 -10.31 0.58 -11.38
N LEU A 130 -9.38 1.44 -10.95
CA LEU A 130 -9.50 2.89 -11.14
C LEU A 130 -9.52 3.26 -12.63
N LEU A 131 -8.68 2.64 -13.44
CA LEU A 131 -8.67 2.83 -14.90
C LEU A 131 -9.99 2.40 -15.53
N CYS A 132 -10.53 1.24 -15.17
CA CYS A 132 -11.82 0.78 -15.66
C CYS A 132 -12.97 1.71 -15.24
N ARG A 133 -13.02 2.06 -13.96
CA ARG A 133 -14.15 2.79 -13.36
C ARG A 133 -14.23 4.26 -13.80
N PHE A 134 -13.09 4.94 -13.86
CA PHE A 134 -13.03 6.39 -14.10
C PHE A 134 -12.50 6.75 -15.49
N CYS A 135 -11.65 5.93 -16.09
CA CYS A 135 -11.06 6.20 -17.41
C CYS A 135 -11.71 5.38 -18.54
N LYS A 136 -12.67 4.51 -18.22
CA LYS A 136 -13.39 3.64 -19.17
C LYS A 136 -12.46 2.70 -19.97
N GLU A 137 -11.35 2.31 -19.36
CA GLU A 137 -10.44 1.33 -19.95
C GLU A 137 -11.05 -0.10 -19.81
N GLU A 138 -10.86 -0.93 -20.80
CA GLU A 138 -11.33 -2.32 -20.80
C GLU A 138 -10.23 -3.24 -20.31
N LEU A 139 -10.02 -3.28 -18.97
CA LEU A 139 -9.01 -4.10 -18.32
C LEU A 139 -9.65 -5.07 -17.35
N GLU A 140 -9.03 -6.23 -17.18
CA GLU A 140 -9.44 -7.19 -16.15
C GLU A 140 -8.80 -6.85 -14.80
N TYR A 141 -9.58 -6.88 -13.74
CA TYR A 141 -9.11 -6.76 -12.36
C TYR A 141 -9.80 -7.76 -11.44
N LYS A 142 -9.09 -8.15 -10.39
CA LYS A 142 -9.61 -9.09 -9.38
C LYS A 142 -10.12 -8.32 -8.16
N GLN A 143 -11.09 -8.91 -7.46
CA GLN A 143 -11.56 -8.40 -6.19
C GLN A 143 -10.44 -8.45 -5.13
N PRO A 144 -10.46 -7.53 -4.14
CA PRO A 144 -9.46 -7.50 -3.08
C PRO A 144 -9.38 -8.83 -2.33
N GLN A 145 -8.18 -9.36 -2.19
CA GLN A 145 -7.92 -10.59 -1.45
C GLN A 145 -7.35 -10.26 -0.06
N GLN A 146 -7.96 -10.83 0.96
CA GLN A 146 -7.48 -10.61 2.32
C GLN A 146 -6.11 -11.26 2.51
N MET A 147 -5.14 -10.46 2.90
CA MET A 147 -3.81 -10.92 3.28
C MET A 147 -3.77 -11.20 4.80
N LEU A 148 -2.89 -12.10 5.22
CA LEU A 148 -2.69 -12.39 6.65
C LEU A 148 -2.35 -11.11 7.43
N TRP A 149 -2.94 -10.96 8.60
CA TRP A 149 -2.66 -9.83 9.50
C TRP A 149 -1.38 -10.04 10.30
N ASN A 150 -1.12 -11.29 10.65
CA ASN A 150 0.07 -11.73 11.38
C ASN A 150 0.50 -13.10 10.88
N GLY A 151 1.73 -13.47 11.17
CA GLY A 151 2.29 -14.78 10.83
C GLY A 151 3.76 -14.85 11.15
N ILE A 152 4.29 -16.08 11.13
CA ILE A 152 5.70 -16.36 11.36
C ILE A 152 6.36 -16.61 10.01
N TYR A 153 7.39 -15.83 9.74
CA TYR A 153 8.16 -15.87 8.51
C TYR A 153 9.46 -16.64 8.68
N HIS A 154 9.81 -17.48 7.68
CA HIS A 154 11.14 -18.04 7.51
C HIS A 154 11.55 -17.99 6.03
N PRO A 155 12.81 -17.63 5.69
CA PRO A 155 13.24 -17.47 4.31
C PRO A 155 13.24 -18.77 3.48
N GLU A 156 13.36 -19.93 4.12
CA GLU A 156 13.36 -21.25 3.48
C GLU A 156 11.97 -21.89 3.42
N ALA A 157 10.96 -21.24 4.03
CA ALA A 157 9.59 -21.75 4.01
C ALA A 157 8.87 -21.32 2.71
N ASP A 158 8.04 -22.21 2.21
CA ASP A 158 7.15 -21.97 1.06
C ASP A 158 5.84 -21.28 1.45
N LYS A 159 5.57 -21.15 2.76
CA LYS A 159 4.37 -20.55 3.33
C LYS A 159 4.68 -19.70 4.57
N ILE A 160 3.69 -18.90 4.96
CA ILE A 160 3.67 -18.26 6.28
C ILE A 160 3.03 -19.20 7.29
N TYR A 161 3.66 -19.35 8.43
CA TYR A 161 3.14 -20.15 9.54
C TYR A 161 2.21 -19.32 10.41
N THR A 162 1.10 -19.93 10.82
CA THR A 162 0.12 -19.35 11.75
C THR A 162 0.09 -20.11 13.09
N SER A 163 0.76 -21.27 13.18
CA SER A 163 0.99 -22.03 14.40
C SER A 163 2.46 -21.95 14.80
N LEU A 164 2.70 -21.63 16.06
CA LEU A 164 4.05 -21.61 16.62
C LEU A 164 4.64 -23.02 16.71
N GLU A 165 3.82 -24.00 17.11
CA GLU A 165 4.22 -25.39 17.24
C GLU A 165 4.69 -25.93 15.90
N GLU A 166 3.88 -25.74 14.84
CA GLU A 166 4.26 -26.19 13.50
C GLU A 166 5.55 -25.51 13.00
N TYR A 167 5.74 -24.23 13.29
CA TYR A 167 6.98 -23.54 12.95
C TYR A 167 8.18 -24.10 13.71
N GLN A 168 8.04 -24.33 15.01
CA GLN A 168 9.11 -24.87 15.85
C GLN A 168 9.53 -26.28 15.42
N GLU A 169 8.58 -27.14 15.08
CA GLU A 169 8.85 -28.49 14.57
C GLU A 169 9.69 -28.49 13.28
N ASN A 170 9.52 -27.47 12.43
CA ASN A 170 10.21 -27.39 11.14
C ASN A 170 11.53 -26.62 11.18
N PHE A 171 11.65 -25.60 12.05
CA PHE A 171 12.76 -24.64 11.99
C PHE A 171 13.49 -24.42 13.31
N CYS A 172 13.07 -25.04 14.42
CA CYS A 172 13.74 -24.86 15.69
C CYS A 172 14.41 -26.15 16.19
N ASN A 173 15.62 -26.01 16.72
CA ASN A 173 16.29 -27.07 17.46
C ASN A 173 15.97 -26.90 18.96
N PRO A 174 15.44 -27.93 19.66
CA PRO A 174 15.07 -27.82 21.07
C PRO A 174 16.26 -27.55 22.01
N ASP A 175 17.50 -27.87 21.58
CA ASP A 175 18.71 -27.64 22.36
C ASP A 175 19.27 -26.21 22.22
N TYR A 176 18.69 -25.39 21.35
CA TYR A 176 19.19 -24.03 21.10
C TYR A 176 18.33 -22.98 21.83
N PRO A 177 18.95 -21.90 22.33
CA PRO A 177 18.19 -20.78 22.85
C PRO A 177 17.33 -20.16 21.73
N THR A 178 16.17 -19.61 22.11
CA THR A 178 15.22 -19.03 21.17
C THR A 178 15.03 -17.54 21.42
N ILE A 179 15.07 -16.74 20.35
CA ILE A 179 14.74 -15.32 20.37
C ILE A 179 13.52 -15.02 19.48
N GLY A 180 12.79 -13.97 19.82
CA GLY A 180 11.67 -13.45 19.03
C GLY A 180 12.08 -12.19 18.28
N LEU A 181 11.69 -12.08 17.01
CA LEU A 181 11.77 -10.87 16.21
C LEU A 181 10.36 -10.45 15.83
N ILE A 182 9.97 -9.23 16.19
CA ILE A 182 8.70 -8.65 15.72
C ILE A 182 9.03 -7.57 14.68
N PHE A 183 8.34 -7.60 13.55
CA PHE A 183 8.53 -6.62 12.48
C PHE A 183 7.19 -6.23 11.86
N TYR A 184 7.19 -5.11 11.12
CA TYR A 184 5.97 -4.58 10.53
C TYR A 184 5.45 -5.44 9.38
N ARG A 185 4.15 -5.71 9.38
CA ARG A 185 3.45 -6.41 8.30
C ARG A 185 3.74 -5.81 6.92
N ASN A 186 3.89 -4.49 6.82
CA ASN A 186 4.21 -3.82 5.57
C ASN A 186 5.54 -4.28 4.96
N GLU A 187 6.54 -4.67 5.74
CA GLU A 187 7.80 -5.20 5.21
C GLU A 187 7.56 -6.54 4.49
N TRP A 188 6.72 -7.40 5.08
CA TRP A 188 6.31 -8.64 4.42
C TRP A 188 5.46 -8.39 3.17
N LEU A 189 4.48 -7.49 3.22
CA LEU A 189 3.63 -7.14 2.07
C LEU A 189 4.42 -6.56 0.90
N LEU A 190 5.51 -5.85 1.19
CA LEU A 190 6.43 -5.26 0.21
C LEU A 190 7.50 -6.23 -0.28
N ASP A 191 7.61 -7.42 0.30
CA ASP A 191 8.77 -8.31 0.11
C ASP A 191 10.10 -7.61 0.41
N ASN A 192 10.11 -6.74 1.43
CA ASN A 192 11.30 -6.04 1.90
C ASN A 192 11.87 -6.72 3.14
N LEU A 193 12.32 -7.96 2.97
CA LEU A 193 12.68 -8.88 4.05
C LEU A 193 14.19 -9.15 4.15
N ALA A 194 15.02 -8.33 3.51
CA ALA A 194 16.47 -8.53 3.49
C ALA A 194 17.10 -8.54 4.90
N TYR A 195 16.65 -7.64 5.76
CA TYR A 195 17.10 -7.57 7.16
C TYR A 195 16.70 -8.82 7.95
N GLN A 196 15.44 -9.25 7.85
CA GLN A 196 14.93 -10.43 8.53
C GLN A 196 15.66 -11.69 8.07
N LYS A 197 15.87 -11.84 6.76
CA LYS A 197 16.64 -12.95 6.18
C LYS A 197 18.05 -13.01 6.75
N ALA A 198 18.77 -11.89 6.71
CA ALA A 198 20.15 -11.82 7.21
C ALA A 198 20.23 -12.15 8.71
N LEU A 199 19.28 -11.68 9.50
CA LEU A 199 19.24 -11.96 10.94
C LEU A 199 18.94 -13.43 11.22
N ILE A 200 18.00 -14.04 10.50
CA ILE A 200 17.67 -15.47 10.63
C ILE A 200 18.88 -16.33 10.26
N GLU A 201 19.56 -16.02 9.16
CA GLU A 201 20.77 -16.72 8.72
C GLU A 201 21.89 -16.62 9.76
N GLU A 202 22.09 -15.44 10.35
CA GLU A 202 23.14 -15.25 11.35
C GLU A 202 22.82 -15.98 12.66
N CYS A 203 21.56 -15.94 13.13
CA CYS A 203 21.11 -16.70 14.30
C CYS A 203 21.33 -18.21 14.09
N SER A 204 21.03 -18.74 12.92
CA SER A 204 21.26 -20.14 12.58
C SER A 204 22.74 -20.53 12.71
N LYS A 205 23.67 -19.70 12.21
CA LYS A 205 25.12 -19.91 12.34
C LYS A 205 25.57 -19.93 13.80
N GLN A 206 24.93 -19.13 14.64
CA GLN A 206 25.23 -19.02 16.08
C GLN A 206 24.51 -20.08 16.93
N LYS A 207 23.78 -21.00 16.33
CA LYS A 207 22.96 -22.01 17.00
C LYS A 207 21.89 -21.37 17.93
N VAL A 208 21.22 -20.37 17.42
CA VAL A 208 20.10 -19.68 18.07
C VAL A 208 18.87 -19.82 17.19
N ASN A 209 17.77 -20.31 17.75
CA ASN A 209 16.48 -20.29 17.09
C ASN A 209 15.95 -18.85 17.02
N ILE A 210 15.30 -18.51 15.92
CA ILE A 210 14.62 -17.21 15.78
C ILE A 210 13.18 -17.43 15.32
N ILE A 211 12.25 -16.74 15.96
CA ILE A 211 10.84 -16.73 15.59
C ILE A 211 10.51 -15.31 15.10
N ALA A 212 10.44 -15.14 13.79
CA ALA A 212 10.23 -13.84 13.15
C ALA A 212 8.75 -13.65 12.82
N VAL A 213 8.07 -12.81 13.61
CA VAL A 213 6.62 -12.55 13.53
C VAL A 213 6.38 -11.18 12.94
N PHE A 214 5.52 -11.11 11.92
CA PHE A 214 4.98 -9.83 11.46
C PHE A 214 3.57 -9.57 12.03
N SER A 215 3.29 -8.29 12.32
CA SER A 215 1.99 -7.81 12.78
C SER A 215 1.72 -6.37 12.31
#